data_66244d55498ba533c9a173b0b2db691d
#
_entry.id   66244d55498ba533c9a173b0b2db691d
#
_cell.length_a   1.000
_cell.length_b   1.000
_cell.length_c   1.000
_cell.angle_alpha   90.00
_cell.angle_beta   90.00
_cell.angle_gamma   90.00
#
_symmetry.space_group_name_H-M   'P 1'
#
loop_
_entity.id
_entity.type
_entity.pdbx_description
1 polymer ?
#
loop_
_entity_poly.entity_id
_entity_poly.type
_entity_poly.pdbx_seq_one_letter_code
_entity_poly.pdbx_strand_id
1 'polypeptide(L)'
;MTSLNSTALAVLLAFAPASAVLAETTPANYVPPLATTPMNRIVQDNAYQQLDFFFKKLVTEKEGIIMDGTSPFKSGDKFLPGKVAAGLGHVLLNTPKDDPTLEQKLKDYREIADMTVGMDNHTWGIYYYIGTLVKLKQAGLLERAVSPATLEKLRKQLDWRTFVTPQWDLISLPTNYYGVAFSIARLRMLMGWEDDSAGKVLLEKMLTHYKKYSGKFGFSDETDGEGRFDRYSILLIAEICERFLETGLQPTDELKGLLRKAADIALNVANTGGVGFSFGRSLGPYGETALVEILSVSAYLNVLTPEEKQYAYAFSSRVAARYMDFWYDPAMHSLDMWGKGRRTDTYRGKHRILGENFSLLHQLLSTNDMWNDAGFKDVQPKADLQAWLDKNCPQFSVTTFAQGDYDRALAIFRDGKHVVSLNMINGGISQHDNSPYYPLPFAPGIVSGVADAGAAHAQLLPKFTMADGTQLIGAAWIKDIKTAKDGQRYTISYRQDELDLLGKRSPVKDARIKLHTTYKLEHGRMTRTDVYTPVGTQEVQKISLEFASFSDQATIQGNTVTFAQGDVKEYSVSGLQQCQSAPTNGNQDFMAPYGAMKTLVTCSTGKLTLKEPLTIQWTVKYQ
;
A
#
# COMPACT_ATOMS: atom_id res chain seq x y z
N MET A 1 -64.99 -36.81 -30.59
CA MET A 1 -64.58 -35.72 -31.48
C MET A 1 -63.52 -34.90 -30.75
N THR A 2 -62.34 -35.03 -31.26
CA THR A 2 -61.10 -34.20 -31.10
C THR A 2 -60.73 -33.64 -29.77
N SER A 3 -59.77 -34.39 -29.14
CA SER A 3 -58.91 -33.97 -28.05
C SER A 3 -57.77 -33.08 -28.59
N LEU A 4 -57.45 -31.98 -27.90
CA LEU A 4 -56.26 -31.20 -28.08
C LEU A 4 -55.32 -31.43 -26.90
N ASN A 5 -54.23 -32.09 -27.14
CA ASN A 5 -53.11 -32.27 -26.25
C ASN A 5 -52.28 -30.96 -26.19
N SER A 6 -52.16 -30.38 -24.99
CA SER A 6 -51.20 -29.31 -24.72
C SER A 6 -49.95 -29.90 -24.08
N THR A 7 -48.86 -29.95 -24.83
CA THR A 7 -47.55 -30.34 -24.36
C THR A 7 -46.87 -29.10 -23.75
N ALA A 8 -46.72 -29.08 -22.42
CA ALA A 8 -45.95 -28.06 -21.71
C ALA A 8 -44.47 -28.38 -21.86
N LEU A 9 -43.72 -27.49 -22.51
CA LEU A 9 -42.26 -27.55 -22.63
C LEU A 9 -41.65 -26.90 -21.37
N ALA A 10 -41.16 -27.74 -20.45
CA ALA A 10 -40.41 -27.29 -19.32
C ALA A 10 -38.98 -26.92 -19.75
N VAL A 11 -38.65 -25.63 -19.75
CA VAL A 11 -37.27 -25.15 -19.93
C VAL A 11 -36.56 -25.28 -18.61
N LEU A 12 -35.70 -26.27 -18.47
CA LEU A 12 -34.72 -26.39 -17.41
C LEU A 12 -33.62 -25.37 -17.67
N LEU A 13 -33.65 -24.24 -16.97
CA LEU A 13 -32.52 -23.35 -16.81
C LEU A 13 -31.48 -24.03 -15.90
N ALA A 14 -30.47 -24.63 -16.51
CA ALA A 14 -29.30 -25.08 -15.81
C ALA A 14 -28.50 -23.84 -15.31
N PHE A 15 -28.58 -23.56 -14.03
CA PHE A 15 -27.61 -22.67 -13.37
C PHE A 15 -26.26 -23.39 -13.37
N ALA A 16 -25.39 -23.02 -14.30
CA ALA A 16 -23.97 -23.33 -14.17
C ALA A 16 -23.45 -22.59 -12.90
N PRO A 17 -22.73 -23.26 -12.00
CA PRO A 17 -22.07 -22.56 -10.91
C PRO A 17 -21.10 -21.57 -11.54
N ALA A 18 -21.19 -20.30 -11.16
CA ALA A 18 -20.19 -19.31 -11.50
C ALA A 18 -18.85 -19.84 -10.96
N SER A 19 -18.01 -20.36 -11.85
CA SER A 19 -16.64 -20.67 -11.53
C SER A 19 -16.01 -19.37 -11.05
N ALA A 20 -15.64 -19.30 -9.78
CA ALA A 20 -14.82 -18.23 -9.27
C ALA A 20 -13.56 -18.22 -10.15
N VAL A 21 -13.43 -17.21 -11.00
CA VAL A 21 -12.22 -16.98 -11.79
C VAL A 21 -11.15 -16.68 -10.74
N LEU A 22 -10.30 -17.67 -10.48
CA LEU A 22 -9.11 -17.47 -9.64
C LEU A 22 -8.33 -16.32 -10.26
N ALA A 23 -8.10 -15.27 -9.50
CA ALA A 23 -7.36 -14.10 -9.96
C ALA A 23 -6.05 -14.57 -10.61
N GLU A 24 -5.84 -14.23 -11.88
CA GLU A 24 -4.61 -14.57 -12.57
C GLU A 24 -3.42 -13.95 -11.86
N THR A 25 -2.33 -14.71 -11.75
CA THR A 25 -1.07 -14.22 -11.19
C THR A 25 -0.53 -13.11 -12.08
N THR A 26 -0.12 -11.99 -11.50
CA THR A 26 0.58 -10.93 -12.24
C THR A 26 2.06 -11.33 -12.37
N PRO A 27 2.51 -11.83 -13.52
CA PRO A 27 3.92 -12.21 -13.72
C PRO A 27 4.81 -10.96 -13.76
N ALA A 28 6.10 -11.12 -13.53
CA ALA A 28 7.06 -10.00 -13.55
C ALA A 28 7.16 -9.30 -14.92
N ASN A 29 6.79 -9.98 -15.99
CA ASN A 29 6.71 -9.40 -17.35
C ASN A 29 5.34 -8.77 -17.65
N TYR A 30 4.42 -8.69 -16.69
CA TYR A 30 3.16 -8.03 -16.88
C TYR A 30 3.34 -6.55 -17.21
N VAL A 31 2.66 -6.11 -18.25
CA VAL A 31 2.53 -4.70 -18.64
C VAL A 31 1.04 -4.43 -18.86
N PRO A 32 0.45 -3.43 -18.18
CA PRO A 32 -0.97 -3.14 -18.37
C PRO A 32 -1.28 -2.79 -19.83
N PRO A 33 -2.43 -3.23 -20.40
CA PRO A 33 -2.78 -2.94 -21.79
C PRO A 33 -2.75 -1.46 -22.18
N LEU A 34 -3.10 -0.56 -21.22
CA LEU A 34 -3.10 0.89 -21.42
C LEU A 34 -1.78 1.57 -21.03
N ALA A 35 -0.67 0.83 -20.87
CA ALA A 35 0.61 1.33 -20.36
C ALA A 35 1.20 2.49 -21.17
N THR A 36 0.89 2.60 -22.44
CA THR A 36 1.34 3.68 -23.33
C THR A 36 0.26 4.74 -23.60
N THR A 37 -0.88 4.65 -22.95
CA THR A 37 -1.94 5.67 -23.02
C THR A 37 -1.60 6.81 -22.05
N PRO A 38 -1.75 8.09 -22.44
CA PRO A 38 -1.58 9.21 -21.53
C PRO A 38 -2.44 9.06 -20.27
N MET A 39 -1.86 9.34 -19.09
CA MET A 39 -2.55 9.13 -17.81
C MET A 39 -3.88 9.88 -17.74
N ASN A 40 -3.92 11.15 -18.21
CA ASN A 40 -5.14 11.94 -18.23
C ASN A 40 -6.24 11.34 -19.13
N ARG A 41 -5.89 10.60 -20.17
CA ARG A 41 -6.86 9.89 -21.01
C ARG A 41 -7.43 8.68 -20.28
N ILE A 42 -6.57 7.87 -19.62
CA ILE A 42 -7.04 6.76 -18.78
C ILE A 42 -8.00 7.27 -17.70
N VAL A 43 -7.64 8.36 -17.03
CA VAL A 43 -8.46 8.98 -15.99
C VAL A 43 -9.79 9.49 -16.57
N GLN A 44 -9.76 10.20 -17.70
CA GLN A 44 -10.95 10.77 -18.31
C GLN A 44 -11.90 9.69 -18.82
N ASP A 45 -11.37 8.65 -19.46
CA ASP A 45 -12.20 7.64 -20.15
C ASP A 45 -12.73 6.56 -19.18
N ASN A 46 -12.12 6.42 -17.98
CA ASN A 46 -12.46 5.34 -17.05
C ASN A 46 -12.77 5.83 -15.63
N ALA A 47 -11.84 6.52 -14.98
CA ALA A 47 -12.02 6.92 -13.57
C ALA A 47 -13.20 7.89 -13.37
N TYR A 48 -13.38 8.84 -14.28
CA TYR A 48 -14.56 9.72 -14.26
C TYR A 48 -15.86 8.98 -14.51
N GLN A 49 -15.88 7.95 -15.36
CA GLN A 49 -17.07 7.14 -15.56
C GLN A 49 -17.46 6.37 -14.30
N GLN A 50 -16.48 5.86 -13.56
CA GLN A 50 -16.71 5.24 -12.25
C GLN A 50 -17.27 6.24 -11.24
N LEU A 51 -16.73 7.45 -11.17
CA LEU A 51 -17.25 8.51 -10.31
C LEU A 51 -18.67 8.93 -10.69
N ASP A 52 -18.96 9.08 -11.99
CA ASP A 52 -20.30 9.43 -12.48
C ASP A 52 -21.33 8.35 -12.14
N PHE A 53 -20.93 7.08 -12.21
CA PHE A 53 -21.75 5.95 -11.74
C PHE A 53 -22.07 6.09 -10.24
N PHE A 54 -21.07 6.32 -9.38
CA PHE A 54 -21.31 6.51 -7.96
C PHE A 54 -22.14 7.74 -7.67
N PHE A 55 -21.94 8.82 -8.44
CA PHE A 55 -22.73 10.04 -8.28
C PHE A 55 -24.21 9.76 -8.50
N LYS A 56 -24.58 9.18 -9.65
CA LYS A 56 -25.96 8.81 -9.98
C LYS A 56 -26.56 7.84 -8.96
N LYS A 57 -25.78 6.85 -8.52
CA LYS A 57 -26.22 5.87 -7.54
C LYS A 57 -26.49 6.50 -6.18
N LEU A 58 -25.62 7.40 -5.70
CA LEU A 58 -25.80 8.12 -4.44
C LEU A 58 -26.99 9.09 -4.45
N VAL A 59 -27.23 9.77 -5.57
CA VAL A 59 -28.41 10.65 -5.73
C VAL A 59 -29.70 9.84 -5.65
N THR A 60 -29.73 8.64 -6.22
CA THR A 60 -30.91 7.78 -6.26
C THR A 60 -31.13 7.01 -4.96
N GLU A 61 -30.09 6.37 -4.44
CA GLU A 61 -30.20 5.42 -3.31
C GLU A 61 -29.85 6.06 -1.96
N LYS A 62 -29.14 7.18 -1.96
CA LYS A 62 -28.69 7.94 -0.78
C LYS A 62 -27.97 7.01 0.23
N GLU A 63 -28.33 7.09 1.51
CA GLU A 63 -27.76 6.24 2.58
C GLU A 63 -28.11 4.75 2.43
N GLY A 64 -29.10 4.44 1.61
CA GLY A 64 -29.55 3.07 1.31
C GLY A 64 -28.65 2.31 0.32
N ILE A 65 -27.64 2.95 -0.24
CA ILE A 65 -26.73 2.32 -1.22
C ILE A 65 -26.18 0.99 -0.70
N ILE A 66 -26.23 -0.04 -1.57
CA ILE A 66 -25.61 -1.34 -1.31
C ILE A 66 -24.55 -1.58 -2.39
N MET A 67 -23.37 -2.01 -1.96
CA MET A 67 -22.24 -2.35 -2.81
C MET A 67 -21.67 -3.71 -2.39
N ASP A 68 -21.67 -4.65 -3.31
CA ASP A 68 -21.16 -6.01 -3.10
C ASP A 68 -21.61 -6.62 -1.74
N GLY A 69 -22.92 -6.51 -1.46
CA GLY A 69 -23.55 -7.03 -0.25
C GLY A 69 -23.31 -6.22 1.03
N THR A 70 -22.60 -5.09 0.96
CA THR A 70 -22.36 -4.22 2.11
C THR A 70 -23.20 -2.95 2.07
N SER A 71 -23.49 -2.38 3.26
CA SER A 71 -24.16 -1.07 3.42
C SER A 71 -23.11 -0.04 3.87
N PRO A 72 -22.48 0.72 2.98
CA PRO A 72 -21.32 1.56 3.31
C PRO A 72 -21.59 2.61 4.39
N PHE A 73 -22.78 3.21 4.43
CA PHE A 73 -23.15 4.21 5.45
C PHE A 73 -23.36 3.61 6.84
N LYS A 74 -23.44 2.28 6.96
CA LYS A 74 -23.49 1.55 8.24
C LYS A 74 -22.13 0.96 8.62
N SER A 75 -21.09 1.24 7.84
CA SER A 75 -19.78 0.62 7.98
C SER A 75 -18.92 1.15 9.14
N GLY A 76 -19.28 2.32 9.69
CA GLY A 76 -18.43 3.03 10.65
C GLY A 76 -17.16 3.66 10.03
N ASP A 77 -17.13 3.85 8.72
CA ASP A 77 -16.03 4.62 8.07
C ASP A 77 -16.16 6.10 8.46
N LYS A 78 -15.37 6.50 9.45
CA LYS A 78 -15.34 7.86 10.03
C LYS A 78 -14.90 8.96 9.06
N PHE A 79 -14.47 8.59 7.85
CA PHE A 79 -14.00 9.52 6.81
C PHE A 79 -14.96 9.58 5.62
N LEU A 80 -16.01 8.76 5.63
CA LEU A 80 -16.89 8.58 4.46
C LEU A 80 -17.49 9.88 3.94
N PRO A 81 -18.06 10.81 4.78
CA PRO A 81 -18.61 12.06 4.27
C PRO A 81 -17.61 12.89 3.48
N GLY A 82 -16.38 13.02 3.99
CA GLY A 82 -15.32 13.75 3.30
C GLY A 82 -14.84 13.07 2.01
N LYS A 83 -14.73 11.75 2.01
CA LYS A 83 -14.38 10.97 0.82
C LYS A 83 -15.45 11.11 -0.28
N VAL A 84 -16.73 11.07 0.08
CA VAL A 84 -17.85 11.30 -0.85
C VAL A 84 -17.77 12.72 -1.42
N ALA A 85 -17.61 13.72 -0.56
CA ALA A 85 -17.51 15.11 -0.99
C ALA A 85 -16.35 15.33 -1.97
N ALA A 86 -15.17 14.76 -1.69
CA ALA A 86 -13.99 14.88 -2.54
C ALA A 86 -14.18 14.15 -3.88
N GLY A 87 -14.63 12.92 -3.87
CA GLY A 87 -14.86 12.14 -5.09
C GLY A 87 -15.86 12.80 -6.02
N LEU A 88 -17.01 13.21 -5.50
CA LEU A 88 -18.04 13.87 -6.29
C LEU A 88 -17.68 15.32 -6.65
N GLY A 89 -16.89 15.99 -5.83
CA GLY A 89 -16.32 17.30 -6.14
C GLY A 89 -15.47 17.29 -7.40
N HIS A 90 -14.70 16.23 -7.64
CA HIS A 90 -13.97 16.05 -8.90
C HIS A 90 -14.89 16.03 -10.12
N VAL A 91 -16.08 15.43 -10.03
CA VAL A 91 -17.06 15.44 -11.13
C VAL A 91 -17.48 16.86 -11.46
N LEU A 92 -17.78 17.69 -10.46
CA LEU A 92 -18.17 19.08 -10.66
C LEU A 92 -17.04 19.92 -11.25
N LEU A 93 -15.83 19.80 -10.68
CA LEU A 93 -14.67 20.58 -11.07
C LEU A 93 -14.20 20.30 -12.51
N ASN A 94 -14.45 19.07 -12.99
CA ASN A 94 -14.06 18.63 -14.33
C ASN A 94 -15.23 18.67 -15.34
N THR A 95 -16.42 19.07 -14.93
CA THR A 95 -17.53 19.32 -15.85
C THR A 95 -17.35 20.72 -16.48
N PRO A 96 -17.27 20.85 -17.81
CA PRO A 96 -17.16 22.14 -18.48
C PRO A 96 -18.26 23.11 -18.06
N LYS A 97 -17.95 24.42 -18.01
CA LYS A 97 -18.92 25.43 -17.56
C LYS A 97 -20.13 25.57 -18.48
N ASP A 98 -19.96 25.22 -19.75
CA ASP A 98 -21.00 25.19 -20.79
C ASP A 98 -21.67 23.83 -20.98
N ASP A 99 -21.29 22.84 -20.18
CA ASP A 99 -21.93 21.51 -20.19
C ASP A 99 -23.39 21.62 -19.70
N PRO A 100 -24.37 21.19 -20.50
CA PRO A 100 -25.79 21.28 -20.13
C PRO A 100 -26.15 20.46 -18.87
N THR A 101 -25.30 19.51 -18.46
CA THR A 101 -25.53 18.70 -17.25
C THR A 101 -24.99 19.35 -15.98
N LEU A 102 -24.21 20.43 -16.07
CA LEU A 102 -23.57 21.05 -14.89
C LEU A 102 -24.58 21.52 -13.84
N GLU A 103 -25.69 22.16 -14.27
CA GLU A 103 -26.72 22.64 -13.33
C GLU A 103 -27.36 21.50 -12.56
N GLN A 104 -27.66 20.39 -13.24
CA GLN A 104 -28.21 19.23 -12.56
C GLN A 104 -27.19 18.60 -11.60
N LYS A 105 -25.93 18.45 -12.00
CA LYS A 105 -24.87 17.94 -11.13
C LYS A 105 -24.65 18.79 -9.88
N LEU A 106 -24.72 20.12 -10.02
CA LEU A 106 -24.63 21.05 -8.88
C LEU A 106 -25.79 20.87 -7.90
N LYS A 107 -27.01 20.69 -8.43
CA LYS A 107 -28.19 20.42 -7.61
C LYS A 107 -28.03 19.06 -6.89
N ASP A 108 -27.62 18.05 -7.60
CA ASP A 108 -27.42 16.68 -7.08
C ASP A 108 -26.33 16.68 -6.00
N TYR A 109 -25.23 17.38 -6.20
CA TYR A 109 -24.18 17.54 -5.20
C TYR A 109 -24.71 18.25 -3.95
N ARG A 110 -25.57 19.25 -4.09
CA ARG A 110 -26.22 19.95 -2.96
C ARG A 110 -27.04 18.98 -2.12
N GLU A 111 -27.82 18.10 -2.74
CA GLU A 111 -28.59 17.08 -2.03
C GLU A 111 -27.70 16.12 -1.24
N ILE A 112 -26.55 15.73 -1.81
CA ILE A 112 -25.59 14.87 -1.13
C ILE A 112 -24.86 15.62 0.00
N ALA A 113 -24.54 16.89 -0.19
CA ALA A 113 -23.98 17.72 0.88
C ALA A 113 -24.96 17.87 2.05
N ASP A 114 -26.25 18.07 1.75
CA ASP A 114 -27.31 18.14 2.76
C ASP A 114 -27.49 16.79 3.48
N MET A 115 -27.30 15.67 2.79
CA MET A 115 -27.33 14.33 3.37
C MET A 115 -26.10 14.08 4.27
N THR A 116 -24.92 14.43 3.82
CA THR A 116 -23.66 14.10 4.51
C THR A 116 -23.32 15.05 5.67
N VAL A 117 -23.84 16.29 5.65
CA VAL A 117 -23.67 17.20 6.77
C VAL A 117 -24.40 16.66 8.01
N GLY A 118 -23.74 16.54 9.11
CA GLY A 118 -24.30 15.94 10.34
C GLY A 118 -23.94 14.46 10.53
N MET A 119 -23.37 13.82 9.52
CA MET A 119 -22.75 12.51 9.70
C MET A 119 -21.41 12.63 10.44
N ASP A 120 -21.04 11.56 11.14
CA ASP A 120 -19.75 11.48 11.84
C ASP A 120 -18.62 11.57 10.82
N ASN A 121 -17.76 12.58 10.96
CA ASN A 121 -16.66 12.87 10.03
C ASN A 121 -15.44 13.32 10.82
N HIS A 122 -14.34 12.58 10.70
CA HIS A 122 -13.13 12.78 11.49
C HIS A 122 -11.94 13.18 10.62
N THR A 123 -10.97 13.84 11.19
CA THR A 123 -9.60 14.10 10.69
C THR A 123 -9.44 14.13 9.17
N TRP A 124 -9.07 13.02 8.53
CA TRP A 124 -8.91 12.92 7.06
C TRP A 124 -10.21 13.22 6.30
N GLY A 125 -11.35 12.82 6.82
CA GLY A 125 -12.64 13.15 6.21
C GLY A 125 -12.93 14.65 6.29
N ILE A 126 -12.58 15.31 7.38
CA ILE A 126 -12.67 16.77 7.52
C ILE A 126 -11.76 17.45 6.48
N TYR A 127 -10.52 16.99 6.38
CA TYR A 127 -9.55 17.53 5.40
C TYR A 127 -10.04 17.38 3.96
N TYR A 128 -10.51 16.20 3.56
CA TYR A 128 -11.04 15.98 2.21
C TYR A 128 -12.25 16.87 1.92
N TYR A 129 -13.16 17.00 2.87
CA TYR A 129 -14.35 17.81 2.68
C TYR A 129 -14.00 19.29 2.48
N ILE A 130 -13.24 19.87 3.41
CA ILE A 130 -12.90 21.30 3.35
C ILE A 130 -11.99 21.62 2.15
N GLY A 131 -11.08 20.72 1.79
CA GLY A 131 -10.26 20.87 0.57
C GLY A 131 -11.13 20.96 -0.68
N THR A 132 -12.18 20.15 -0.75
CA THR A 132 -13.15 20.21 -1.85
C THR A 132 -13.94 21.53 -1.87
N LEU A 133 -14.40 22.01 -0.70
CA LEU A 133 -15.10 23.30 -0.61
C LEU A 133 -14.21 24.47 -1.09
N VAL A 134 -12.93 24.45 -0.75
CA VAL A 134 -11.97 25.45 -1.22
C VAL A 134 -11.82 25.42 -2.75
N LYS A 135 -11.67 24.23 -3.32
CA LYS A 135 -11.57 24.06 -4.78
C LYS A 135 -12.86 24.53 -5.49
N LEU A 136 -14.03 24.18 -4.96
CA LEU A 136 -15.32 24.67 -5.47
C LEU A 136 -15.45 26.19 -5.36
N LYS A 137 -14.99 26.80 -4.27
CA LYS A 137 -14.95 28.27 -4.10
C LYS A 137 -14.06 28.93 -5.14
N GLN A 138 -12.85 28.40 -5.36
CA GLN A 138 -11.91 28.90 -6.36
C GLN A 138 -12.46 28.80 -7.78
N ALA A 139 -13.23 27.73 -8.08
CA ALA A 139 -13.90 27.56 -9.36
C ALA A 139 -15.17 28.41 -9.54
N GLY A 140 -15.64 29.11 -8.48
CA GLY A 140 -16.89 29.88 -8.49
C GLY A 140 -18.15 29.01 -8.46
N LEU A 141 -18.07 27.78 -7.97
CA LEU A 141 -19.16 26.80 -7.93
C LEU A 141 -19.77 26.60 -6.53
N LEU A 142 -19.09 27.06 -5.47
CA LEU A 142 -19.44 26.71 -4.09
C LEU A 142 -20.89 27.05 -3.72
N GLU A 143 -21.34 28.27 -3.96
CA GLU A 143 -22.67 28.76 -3.59
C GLU A 143 -23.80 28.03 -4.34
N ARG A 144 -23.46 27.50 -5.52
CA ARG A 144 -24.38 26.68 -6.34
C ARG A 144 -24.38 25.23 -5.90
N ALA A 145 -23.23 24.71 -5.46
CA ALA A 145 -23.03 23.33 -5.05
C ALA A 145 -23.46 23.05 -3.60
N VAL A 146 -23.44 24.06 -2.70
CA VAL A 146 -23.76 23.90 -1.27
C VAL A 146 -24.67 25.02 -0.83
N SER A 147 -25.76 24.68 -0.12
CA SER A 147 -26.67 25.70 0.40
C SER A 147 -26.02 26.52 1.53
N PRO A 148 -26.40 27.80 1.73
CA PRO A 148 -25.89 28.60 2.85
C PRO A 148 -26.10 27.95 4.21
N ALA A 149 -27.24 27.30 4.41
CA ALA A 149 -27.56 26.62 5.68
C ALA A 149 -26.65 25.41 5.92
N THR A 150 -26.37 24.63 4.89
CA THR A 150 -25.46 23.48 4.93
C THR A 150 -24.01 23.95 5.10
N LEU A 151 -23.61 25.02 4.40
CA LEU A 151 -22.27 25.58 4.53
C LEU A 151 -21.99 26.08 5.96
N GLU A 152 -22.97 26.68 6.64
CA GLU A 152 -22.82 27.10 8.05
C GLU A 152 -22.70 25.92 9.00
N LYS A 153 -23.41 24.82 8.75
CA LYS A 153 -23.22 23.56 9.50
C LYS A 153 -21.83 22.96 9.27
N LEU A 154 -21.38 22.89 8.00
CA LEU A 154 -20.05 22.40 7.64
C LEU A 154 -18.95 23.25 8.26
N ARG A 155 -19.10 24.59 8.30
CA ARG A 155 -18.16 25.48 8.98
C ARG A 155 -17.91 25.10 10.44
N LYS A 156 -18.95 24.63 11.14
CA LYS A 156 -18.86 24.19 12.55
C LYS A 156 -18.27 22.79 12.68
N GLN A 157 -18.56 21.88 11.74
CA GLN A 157 -18.10 20.51 11.79
C GLN A 157 -16.67 20.32 11.27
N LEU A 158 -16.30 21.06 10.23
CA LEU A 158 -14.99 20.91 9.58
C LEU A 158 -13.93 21.72 10.33
N ASP A 159 -13.63 21.28 11.57
CA ASP A 159 -12.75 21.99 12.51
C ASP A 159 -11.65 21.09 13.06
N TRP A 160 -10.42 21.55 12.94
CA TRP A 160 -9.23 20.90 13.48
C TRP A 160 -9.24 20.78 15.01
N ARG A 161 -9.99 21.65 15.71
CA ARG A 161 -10.13 21.64 17.18
C ARG A 161 -10.81 20.39 17.71
N THR A 162 -11.46 19.61 16.86
CA THR A 162 -12.08 18.32 17.23
C THR A 162 -11.05 17.26 17.63
N PHE A 163 -9.78 17.42 17.24
CA PHE A 163 -8.72 16.47 17.54
C PHE A 163 -7.37 17.11 17.94
N VAL A 164 -7.38 18.40 18.27
CA VAL A 164 -6.24 19.14 18.80
C VAL A 164 -6.65 19.85 20.08
N THR A 165 -5.86 19.72 21.14
CA THR A 165 -6.11 20.39 22.44
C THR A 165 -5.88 21.90 22.36
N PRO A 166 -6.35 22.69 23.36
CA PRO A 166 -6.01 24.11 23.48
C PRO A 166 -4.48 24.38 23.60
N GLN A 167 -3.69 23.36 24.00
CA GLN A 167 -2.22 23.43 24.10
C GLN A 167 -1.56 23.01 22.77
N TRP A 168 -2.31 22.83 21.72
CA TRP A 168 -1.85 22.43 20.39
C TRP A 168 -1.31 21.01 20.29
N ASP A 169 -1.74 20.11 21.17
CA ASP A 169 -1.35 18.71 21.14
C ASP A 169 -2.45 17.83 20.52
N LEU A 170 -2.04 16.81 19.78
CA LEU A 170 -2.97 15.85 19.19
C LEU A 170 -3.64 14.99 20.26
N ILE A 171 -4.95 14.75 20.12
CA ILE A 171 -5.75 13.90 21.03
C ILE A 171 -5.66 12.45 20.58
N SER A 172 -4.80 11.65 21.19
CA SER A 172 -4.66 10.21 20.92
C SER A 172 -4.44 9.85 19.44
N LEU A 173 -3.70 10.67 18.72
CA LEU A 173 -3.38 10.49 17.30
C LEU A 173 -1.86 10.50 17.07
N PRO A 174 -1.36 9.75 16.07
CA PRO A 174 0.06 9.79 15.72
C PRO A 174 0.47 11.12 15.06
N THR A 175 1.76 11.40 15.11
CA THR A 175 2.39 12.68 14.73
C THR A 175 2.04 13.19 13.34
N ASN A 176 1.83 12.31 12.36
CA ASN A 176 1.45 12.71 11.00
C ASN A 176 0.13 13.50 10.94
N TYR A 177 -0.72 13.38 11.94
CA TYR A 177 -1.96 14.15 12.02
C TYR A 177 -1.77 15.64 12.30
N TYR A 178 -0.59 16.10 12.71
CA TYR A 178 -0.28 17.53 12.69
C TYR A 178 -0.37 18.12 11.28
N GLY A 179 0.04 17.36 10.26
CA GLY A 179 -0.13 17.76 8.86
C GLY A 179 -1.59 17.92 8.46
N VAL A 180 -2.45 17.02 8.93
CA VAL A 180 -3.91 17.10 8.69
C VAL A 180 -4.51 18.32 9.40
N ALA A 181 -4.15 18.55 10.67
CA ALA A 181 -4.60 19.71 11.44
C ALA A 181 -4.16 21.04 10.81
N PHE A 182 -2.89 21.12 10.42
CA PHE A 182 -2.33 22.25 9.69
C PHE A 182 -3.12 22.55 8.40
N SER A 183 -3.34 21.52 7.57
CA SER A 183 -4.08 21.69 6.32
C SER A 183 -5.50 22.19 6.56
N ILE A 184 -6.22 21.61 7.53
CA ILE A 184 -7.59 22.06 7.85
C ILE A 184 -7.59 23.53 8.31
N ALA A 185 -6.67 23.95 9.20
CA ALA A 185 -6.59 25.32 9.66
C ALA A 185 -6.34 26.28 8.48
N ARG A 186 -5.40 25.94 7.60
CA ARG A 186 -5.12 26.75 6.40
C ARG A 186 -6.30 26.80 5.41
N LEU A 187 -6.96 25.67 5.19
CA LEU A 187 -8.14 25.60 4.31
C LEU A 187 -9.32 26.38 4.90
N ARG A 188 -9.49 26.39 6.24
CA ARG A 188 -10.46 27.26 6.91
C ARG A 188 -10.16 28.74 6.72
N MET A 189 -8.87 29.11 6.76
CA MET A 189 -8.43 30.47 6.44
C MET A 189 -8.76 30.83 4.97
N LEU A 190 -8.49 29.95 4.01
CA LEU A 190 -8.84 30.16 2.59
C LEU A 190 -10.35 30.25 2.35
N MET A 191 -11.15 29.56 3.17
CA MET A 191 -12.62 29.73 3.18
C MET A 191 -13.06 31.10 3.77
N GLY A 192 -12.18 31.79 4.49
CA GLY A 192 -12.53 33.00 5.23
C GLY A 192 -13.23 32.72 6.56
N TRP A 193 -13.07 31.51 7.12
CA TRP A 193 -13.71 31.11 8.37
C TRP A 193 -12.88 31.43 9.61
N GLU A 194 -11.58 31.58 9.47
CA GLU A 194 -10.64 32.01 10.51
C GLU A 194 -9.42 32.69 9.90
N ASP A 195 -8.58 33.29 10.75
CA ASP A 195 -7.30 33.87 10.33
C ASP A 195 -6.19 32.80 10.23
N ASP A 196 -4.96 33.21 9.91
CA ASP A 196 -3.83 32.31 9.70
C ASP A 196 -3.07 31.93 10.99
N SER A 197 -3.49 32.39 12.16
CA SER A 197 -2.76 32.18 13.41
C SER A 197 -2.61 30.69 13.77
N ALA A 198 -3.70 29.93 13.66
CA ALA A 198 -3.69 28.49 13.90
C ALA A 198 -2.84 27.75 12.86
N GLY A 199 -2.95 28.14 11.58
CA GLY A 199 -2.15 27.56 10.51
C GLY A 199 -0.64 27.67 10.79
N LYS A 200 -0.17 28.81 11.28
CA LYS A 200 1.25 29.02 11.63
C LYS A 200 1.73 28.12 12.77
N VAL A 201 0.96 28.01 13.85
CA VAL A 201 1.31 27.18 14.99
C VAL A 201 1.34 25.69 14.60
N LEU A 202 0.33 25.24 13.87
CA LEU A 202 0.23 23.84 13.44
C LEU A 202 1.29 23.46 12.39
N LEU A 203 1.68 24.41 11.53
CA LEU A 203 2.83 24.24 10.63
C LEU A 203 4.12 24.01 11.41
N GLU A 204 4.40 24.83 12.42
CA GLU A 204 5.58 24.67 13.26
C GLU A 204 5.57 23.33 14.00
N LYS A 205 4.43 22.94 14.57
CA LYS A 205 4.24 21.62 15.20
C LYS A 205 4.53 20.48 14.22
N MET A 206 3.94 20.51 13.02
CA MET A 206 4.15 19.50 11.98
C MET A 206 5.65 19.36 11.63
N LEU A 207 6.32 20.46 11.34
CA LEU A 207 7.73 20.44 10.93
C LEU A 207 8.65 20.02 12.08
N THR A 208 8.38 20.46 13.30
CA THR A 208 9.13 20.08 14.49
C THR A 208 9.03 18.58 14.76
N HIS A 209 7.85 18.01 14.70
CA HIS A 209 7.62 16.58 14.88
C HIS A 209 8.23 15.76 13.75
N TYR A 210 8.02 16.18 12.50
CA TYR A 210 8.65 15.51 11.36
C TYR A 210 10.16 15.45 11.53
N LYS A 211 10.79 16.57 11.85
CA LYS A 211 12.25 16.65 12.06
C LYS A 211 12.72 15.78 13.22
N LYS A 212 12.00 15.77 14.34
CA LYS A 212 12.31 14.97 15.52
C LYS A 212 12.35 13.47 15.20
N TYR A 213 11.32 12.97 14.51
CA TYR A 213 11.16 11.54 14.25
C TYR A 213 11.76 11.07 12.92
N SER A 214 12.22 11.96 12.07
CA SER A 214 13.00 11.63 10.87
C SER A 214 14.50 11.48 11.14
N GLY A 215 15.01 12.09 12.21
CA GLY A 215 16.40 12.04 12.58
C GLY A 215 17.34 12.49 11.46
N LYS A 216 18.56 11.99 11.48
CA LYS A 216 19.60 12.34 10.47
C LYS A 216 19.35 11.75 9.08
N PHE A 217 18.51 10.74 8.97
CA PHE A 217 18.26 10.06 7.68
C PHE A 217 17.14 10.71 6.91
N GLY A 218 16.20 11.41 7.55
CA GLY A 218 15.16 12.18 6.91
C GLY A 218 13.92 11.38 6.52
N PHE A 219 13.70 10.20 7.13
CA PHE A 219 12.50 9.39 6.98
C PHE A 219 11.79 9.28 8.33
N SER A 220 10.54 9.67 8.41
CA SER A 220 9.83 9.76 9.67
C SER A 220 9.38 8.39 10.20
N ASP A 221 9.69 8.12 11.47
CA ASP A 221 9.08 7.02 12.21
C ASP A 221 7.62 7.34 12.49
N GLU A 222 6.71 6.51 11.99
CA GLU A 222 5.27 6.68 12.17
C GLU A 222 4.76 6.38 13.57
N THR A 223 5.58 5.78 14.41
CA THR A 223 5.23 5.38 15.78
C THR A 223 5.87 6.26 16.86
N ASP A 224 6.30 7.47 16.48
CA ASP A 224 6.82 8.47 17.41
C ASP A 224 8.01 7.98 18.25
N GLY A 225 8.90 7.21 17.64
CA GLY A 225 10.13 6.70 18.25
C GLY A 225 10.12 5.21 18.57
N GLU A 226 9.04 4.48 18.29
CA GLU A 226 8.98 3.04 18.51
C GLU A 226 9.60 2.20 17.39
N GLY A 227 10.02 2.83 16.31
CA GLY A 227 10.87 2.22 15.28
C GLY A 227 10.11 1.51 14.17
N ARG A 228 8.90 1.94 13.81
CA ARG A 228 8.20 1.44 12.63
C ARG A 228 8.46 2.32 11.42
N PHE A 229 9.08 1.72 10.41
CA PHE A 229 9.30 2.35 9.11
C PHE A 229 8.67 1.51 8.00
N ASP A 230 7.67 2.05 7.34
CA ASP A 230 7.04 1.42 6.17
C ASP A 230 6.91 2.42 5.02
N ARG A 231 6.06 2.15 4.03
CA ARG A 231 5.87 3.06 2.90
C ARG A 231 5.44 4.47 3.33
N TYR A 232 4.76 4.62 4.46
CA TYR A 232 4.34 5.93 4.96
C TYR A 232 5.53 6.78 5.42
N SER A 233 6.58 6.15 5.94
CA SER A 233 7.83 6.86 6.26
C SER A 233 8.51 7.45 5.01
N ILE A 234 8.30 6.83 3.86
CA ILE A 234 8.81 7.30 2.56
C ILE A 234 7.85 8.33 1.95
N LEU A 235 6.52 8.09 2.06
CA LEU A 235 5.48 8.93 1.48
C LEU A 235 5.32 10.28 2.20
N LEU A 236 5.48 10.32 3.53
CA LEU A 236 5.07 11.46 4.35
C LEU A 236 5.65 12.81 3.90
N ILE A 237 6.87 12.83 3.39
CA ILE A 237 7.48 14.07 2.89
C ILE A 237 6.75 14.59 1.63
N ALA A 238 6.28 13.70 0.76
CA ALA A 238 5.48 14.10 -0.40
C ALA A 238 4.13 14.66 0.04
N GLU A 239 3.44 14.00 0.98
CA GLU A 239 2.21 14.52 1.58
C GLU A 239 2.41 15.89 2.24
N ILE A 240 3.53 16.13 2.93
CA ILE A 240 3.84 17.44 3.52
C ILE A 240 4.00 18.50 2.42
N CYS A 241 4.76 18.20 1.37
CA CYS A 241 4.94 19.12 0.24
C CYS A 241 3.61 19.42 -0.48
N GLU A 242 2.77 18.41 -0.68
CA GLU A 242 1.44 18.57 -1.26
C GLU A 242 0.56 19.50 -0.42
N ARG A 243 0.56 19.34 0.91
CA ARG A 243 -0.18 20.23 1.84
C ARG A 243 0.28 21.68 1.76
N PHE A 244 1.59 21.93 1.56
CA PHE A 244 2.07 23.28 1.28
C PHE A 244 1.40 23.83 0.01
N LEU A 245 1.45 23.09 -1.09
CA LEU A 245 0.91 23.50 -2.38
C LEU A 245 -0.60 23.75 -2.31
N GLU A 246 -1.37 22.81 -1.77
CA GLU A 246 -2.83 22.92 -1.63
C GLU A 246 -3.27 24.12 -0.77
N THR A 247 -2.44 24.56 0.15
CA THR A 247 -2.73 25.68 1.05
C THR A 247 -2.07 26.99 0.62
N GLY A 248 -1.52 27.05 -0.61
CA GLY A 248 -0.94 28.24 -1.21
C GLY A 248 0.46 28.59 -0.70
N LEU A 249 1.16 27.62 -0.09
CA LEU A 249 2.54 27.77 0.36
C LEU A 249 3.51 27.06 -0.59
N GLN A 250 4.80 27.37 -0.47
CA GLN A 250 5.87 26.69 -1.20
C GLN A 250 6.75 25.91 -0.25
N PRO A 251 7.06 24.62 -0.53
CA PRO A 251 8.03 23.87 0.24
C PRO A 251 9.42 24.49 0.18
N THR A 252 10.14 24.44 1.30
CA THR A 252 11.52 24.93 1.39
C THR A 252 12.48 24.00 0.64
N ASP A 253 13.69 24.48 0.34
CA ASP A 253 14.73 23.66 -0.28
C ASP A 253 15.14 22.47 0.60
N GLU A 254 15.08 22.60 1.94
CA GLU A 254 15.28 21.49 2.88
C GLU A 254 14.24 20.38 2.64
N LEU A 255 12.95 20.73 2.57
CA LEU A 255 11.88 19.77 2.30
C LEU A 255 12.00 19.14 0.91
N LYS A 256 12.38 19.92 -0.11
CA LYS A 256 12.66 19.40 -1.45
C LYS A 256 13.84 18.42 -1.46
N GLY A 257 14.89 18.68 -0.66
CA GLY A 257 16.01 17.77 -0.48
C GLY A 257 15.62 16.43 0.18
N LEU A 258 14.68 16.47 1.14
CA LEU A 258 14.10 15.26 1.74
C LEU A 258 13.18 14.53 0.76
N LEU A 259 12.37 15.27 -0.01
CA LEU A 259 11.53 14.71 -1.07
C LEU A 259 12.37 14.00 -2.14
N ARG A 260 13.54 14.52 -2.48
CA ARG A 260 14.47 13.85 -3.41
C ARG A 260 14.86 12.46 -2.94
N LYS A 261 15.14 12.27 -1.65
CA LYS A 261 15.44 10.94 -1.08
C LYS A 261 14.28 9.95 -1.25
N ALA A 262 13.05 10.41 -1.04
CA ALA A 262 11.86 9.59 -1.27
C ALA A 262 11.67 9.27 -2.76
N ALA A 263 11.90 10.24 -3.64
CA ALA A 263 11.84 10.07 -5.08
C ALA A 263 12.88 9.07 -5.62
N ASP A 264 14.09 9.06 -5.05
CA ASP A 264 15.13 8.07 -5.40
C ASP A 264 14.67 6.64 -5.10
N ILE A 265 13.99 6.42 -3.96
CA ILE A 265 13.40 5.12 -3.64
C ILE A 265 12.27 4.80 -4.62
N ALA A 266 11.38 5.75 -4.90
CA ALA A 266 10.24 5.55 -5.80
C ALA A 266 10.69 5.19 -7.22
N LEU A 267 11.72 5.87 -7.76
CA LEU A 267 12.33 5.52 -9.05
C LEU A 267 12.97 4.13 -9.01
N ASN A 268 13.60 3.77 -7.89
CA ASN A 268 14.31 2.50 -7.74
C ASN A 268 13.38 1.28 -7.65
N VAL A 269 12.15 1.45 -7.16
CA VAL A 269 11.12 0.40 -7.13
C VAL A 269 10.20 0.45 -8.36
N ALA A 270 10.26 1.48 -9.19
CA ALA A 270 9.47 1.58 -10.41
C ALA A 270 9.70 0.38 -11.33
N ASN A 271 8.64 -0.03 -12.04
CA ASN A 271 8.63 -1.22 -12.88
C ASN A 271 7.61 -1.08 -14.02
N THR A 272 7.65 -2.00 -14.98
CA THR A 272 6.77 -1.95 -16.15
C THR A 272 5.32 -2.33 -15.87
N GLY A 273 5.07 -3.03 -14.75
CA GLY A 273 3.73 -3.50 -14.37
C GLY A 273 2.90 -2.46 -13.62
N GLY A 274 3.48 -1.33 -13.21
CA GLY A 274 2.78 -0.35 -12.36
C GLY A 274 2.54 -0.86 -10.94
N VAL A 275 3.36 -1.81 -10.48
CA VAL A 275 3.26 -2.40 -9.14
C VAL A 275 3.93 -1.49 -8.12
N GLY A 276 3.28 -1.32 -6.97
CA GLY A 276 3.75 -0.46 -5.88
C GLY A 276 4.64 -1.14 -4.86
N PHE A 277 4.66 -0.57 -3.66
CA PHE A 277 5.36 -1.16 -2.52
C PHE A 277 4.85 -2.57 -2.21
N SER A 278 5.78 -3.49 -1.97
CA SER A 278 5.50 -4.91 -1.70
C SER A 278 5.63 -5.30 -0.22
N PHE A 279 5.91 -4.34 0.66
CA PHE A 279 6.10 -4.54 2.09
C PHE A 279 5.33 -3.51 2.93
N GLY A 280 5.10 -3.83 4.20
CA GLY A 280 4.37 -3.00 5.14
C GLY A 280 2.85 -3.09 4.96
N ARG A 281 2.13 -2.07 5.42
CA ARG A 281 0.68 -1.96 5.34
C ARG A 281 0.21 -1.20 4.10
N SER A 282 -1.09 -1.27 3.84
CA SER A 282 -1.74 -0.55 2.73
C SER A 282 -1.10 -0.86 1.38
N LEU A 283 -0.84 -2.15 1.14
CA LEU A 283 -0.33 -2.65 -0.14
C LEU A 283 -1.40 -2.63 -1.23
N GLY A 284 -1.03 -3.08 -2.42
CA GLY A 284 -1.90 -3.05 -3.60
C GLY A 284 -2.13 -1.62 -4.08
N PRO A 285 -3.36 -1.21 -4.42
CA PRO A 285 -3.60 0.08 -5.08
C PRO A 285 -3.13 1.28 -4.24
N TYR A 286 -3.15 1.19 -2.91
CA TYR A 286 -2.59 2.24 -2.06
C TYR A 286 -1.05 2.28 -2.08
N GLY A 287 -0.39 1.13 -2.22
CA GLY A 287 1.06 1.05 -2.40
C GLY A 287 1.49 1.60 -3.75
N GLU A 288 0.64 1.43 -4.76
CA GLU A 288 0.84 1.92 -6.12
C GLU A 288 0.67 3.44 -6.20
N THR A 289 -0.46 3.97 -5.70
CA THR A 289 -0.73 5.41 -5.71
C THR A 289 0.25 6.21 -4.85
N ALA A 290 0.80 5.62 -3.78
CA ALA A 290 1.84 6.26 -2.97
C ALA A 290 3.11 6.59 -3.77
N LEU A 291 3.54 5.68 -4.66
CA LEU A 291 4.67 5.95 -5.55
C LEU A 291 4.34 7.07 -6.55
N VAL A 292 3.12 7.07 -7.09
CA VAL A 292 2.66 8.12 -8.02
C VAL A 292 2.63 9.48 -7.33
N GLU A 293 2.17 9.55 -6.08
CA GLU A 293 2.15 10.78 -5.28
C GLU A 293 3.56 11.33 -5.07
N ILE A 294 4.51 10.48 -4.62
CA ILE A 294 5.91 10.88 -4.46
C ILE A 294 6.48 11.44 -5.78
N LEU A 295 6.25 10.74 -6.90
CA LEU A 295 6.81 11.11 -8.18
C LEU A 295 6.15 12.35 -8.80
N SER A 296 4.83 12.50 -8.71
CA SER A 296 4.11 13.65 -9.25
C SER A 296 4.43 14.94 -8.50
N VAL A 297 4.48 14.90 -7.17
CA VAL A 297 4.89 16.05 -6.34
C VAL A 297 6.35 16.41 -6.63
N SER A 298 7.24 15.43 -6.76
CA SER A 298 8.65 15.64 -7.10
C SER A 298 8.84 16.25 -8.50
N ALA A 299 8.04 15.83 -9.46
CA ALA A 299 8.05 16.38 -10.82
C ALA A 299 7.54 17.82 -10.84
N TYR A 300 6.42 18.10 -10.18
CA TYR A 300 5.83 19.43 -10.08
C TYR A 300 6.80 20.44 -9.43
N LEU A 301 7.46 20.05 -8.35
CA LEU A 301 8.42 20.88 -7.62
C LEU A 301 9.82 20.94 -8.26
N ASN A 302 10.01 20.36 -9.44
CA ASN A 302 11.29 20.27 -10.14
C ASN A 302 12.41 19.60 -9.31
N VAL A 303 12.06 18.63 -8.49
CA VAL A 303 13.01 17.79 -7.74
C VAL A 303 13.63 16.71 -8.63
N LEU A 304 12.89 16.26 -9.64
CA LEU A 304 13.36 15.33 -10.67
C LEU A 304 14.02 16.07 -11.84
N THR A 305 15.01 15.46 -12.46
CA THR A 305 15.57 15.93 -13.73
C THR A 305 14.54 15.80 -14.86
N PRO A 306 14.69 16.55 -15.98
CA PRO A 306 13.78 16.44 -17.12
C PRO A 306 13.63 15.01 -17.66
N GLU A 307 14.71 14.22 -17.67
CA GLU A 307 14.67 12.83 -18.10
C GLU A 307 13.93 11.95 -17.09
N GLU A 308 14.25 12.05 -15.79
CA GLU A 308 13.55 11.32 -14.73
C GLU A 308 12.05 11.58 -14.75
N LYS A 309 11.60 12.83 -14.99
CA LYS A 309 10.18 13.16 -15.11
C LYS A 309 9.48 12.34 -16.19
N GLN A 310 10.11 12.14 -17.35
CA GLN A 310 9.54 11.37 -18.46
C GLN A 310 9.27 9.91 -18.06
N TYR A 311 10.20 9.29 -17.34
CA TYR A 311 10.09 7.89 -16.95
C TYR A 311 9.29 7.69 -15.66
N ALA A 312 9.33 8.66 -14.74
CA ALA A 312 8.42 8.71 -13.60
C ALA A 312 6.95 8.84 -14.04
N TYR A 313 6.68 9.67 -15.06
CA TYR A 313 5.38 9.77 -15.70
C TYR A 313 4.98 8.46 -16.40
N ALA A 314 5.91 7.83 -17.08
CA ALA A 314 5.67 6.53 -17.74
C ALA A 314 5.29 5.44 -16.72
N PHE A 315 5.92 5.43 -15.54
CA PHE A 315 5.51 4.55 -14.44
C PHE A 315 4.14 4.94 -13.88
N SER A 316 3.88 6.22 -13.63
CA SER A 316 2.59 6.71 -13.11
C SER A 316 1.42 6.37 -14.04
N SER A 317 1.63 6.46 -15.37
CA SER A 317 0.64 6.04 -16.37
C SER A 317 0.35 4.54 -16.31
N ARG A 318 1.37 3.71 -16.02
CA ARG A 318 1.19 2.26 -15.82
C ARG A 318 0.42 1.94 -14.54
N VAL A 319 0.60 2.72 -13.48
CA VAL A 319 -0.22 2.59 -12.25
C VAL A 319 -1.69 2.88 -12.57
N ALA A 320 -1.99 3.96 -13.30
CA ALA A 320 -3.35 4.27 -13.71
C ALA A 320 -3.95 3.18 -14.62
N ALA A 321 -3.15 2.66 -15.56
CA ALA A 321 -3.54 1.55 -16.42
C ALA A 321 -3.82 0.26 -15.62
N ARG A 322 -2.95 -0.08 -14.64
CA ARG A 322 -3.12 -1.22 -13.76
C ARG A 322 -4.34 -1.07 -12.85
N TYR A 323 -4.65 0.13 -12.40
CA TYR A 323 -5.87 0.38 -11.64
C TYR A 323 -7.10 -0.10 -12.40
N MET A 324 -7.18 0.17 -13.70
CA MET A 324 -8.30 -0.22 -14.55
C MET A 324 -8.26 -1.69 -14.97
N ASP A 325 -7.08 -2.24 -15.24
CA ASP A 325 -6.92 -3.61 -15.74
C ASP A 325 -6.96 -4.65 -14.61
N PHE A 326 -6.35 -4.37 -13.48
CA PHE A 326 -6.20 -5.35 -12.40
C PHE A 326 -7.16 -5.13 -11.23
N TRP A 327 -7.29 -3.89 -10.73
CA TRP A 327 -8.05 -3.62 -9.51
C TRP A 327 -9.54 -3.37 -9.74
N TYR A 328 -9.89 -2.71 -10.83
CA TYR A 328 -11.27 -2.38 -11.14
C TYR A 328 -12.04 -3.59 -11.68
N ASP A 329 -13.22 -3.83 -11.12
CA ASP A 329 -14.18 -4.80 -11.63
C ASP A 329 -15.33 -4.04 -12.30
N PRO A 330 -15.44 -4.10 -13.64
CA PRO A 330 -16.48 -3.37 -14.36
C PRO A 330 -17.89 -3.90 -14.08
N ALA A 331 -18.05 -5.16 -13.67
CA ALA A 331 -19.36 -5.72 -13.32
C ALA A 331 -19.91 -5.14 -12.01
N MET A 332 -19.03 -4.82 -11.09
CA MET A 332 -19.39 -4.17 -9.82
C MET A 332 -19.27 -2.65 -9.85
N HIS A 333 -18.69 -2.07 -10.91
CA HIS A 333 -18.24 -0.67 -10.96
C HIS A 333 -17.39 -0.27 -9.75
N SER A 334 -16.60 -1.19 -9.22
CA SER A 334 -15.88 -1.06 -7.97
C SER A 334 -14.50 -1.70 -8.05
N LEU A 335 -13.63 -1.25 -7.16
CA LEU A 335 -12.39 -1.97 -6.90
C LEU A 335 -12.66 -3.30 -6.21
N ASP A 336 -11.95 -4.34 -6.65
CA ASP A 336 -11.92 -5.65 -5.99
C ASP A 336 -10.60 -5.86 -5.23
N MET A 337 -10.30 -5.00 -4.27
CA MET A 337 -9.09 -5.15 -3.46
C MET A 337 -9.09 -6.43 -2.64
N TRP A 338 -10.23 -6.79 -2.09
CA TRP A 338 -10.37 -7.88 -1.12
C TRP A 338 -10.33 -9.23 -1.79
N GLY A 339 -10.92 -9.38 -2.97
CA GLY A 339 -10.81 -10.56 -3.81
C GLY A 339 -9.43 -10.75 -4.43
N LYS A 340 -8.68 -9.65 -4.60
CA LYS A 340 -7.33 -9.65 -5.21
C LYS A 340 -6.19 -9.50 -4.20
N GLY A 341 -6.41 -9.90 -2.96
CA GLY A 341 -5.36 -10.16 -1.98
C GLY A 341 -4.82 -8.98 -1.21
N ARG A 342 -5.50 -7.83 -1.20
CA ARG A 342 -5.11 -6.77 -0.31
C ARG A 342 -5.72 -6.95 1.07
N ARG A 343 -5.04 -7.71 1.93
CA ARG A 343 -5.51 -8.06 3.28
C ARG A 343 -4.46 -7.81 4.36
N THR A 344 -3.59 -6.82 4.14
CA THR A 344 -2.47 -6.53 5.06
C THR A 344 -2.85 -5.64 6.24
N ASP A 345 -4.08 -5.14 6.29
CA ASP A 345 -4.60 -4.31 7.37
C ASP A 345 -6.11 -4.48 7.51
N THR A 346 -6.52 -4.90 8.68
CA THR A 346 -7.92 -5.23 9.01
C THR A 346 -8.83 -4.01 9.01
N TYR A 347 -8.29 -2.82 9.31
CA TYR A 347 -9.09 -1.58 9.37
C TYR A 347 -9.62 -1.11 8.01
N ARG A 348 -9.08 -1.63 6.89
CA ARG A 348 -9.57 -1.38 5.53
C ARG A 348 -10.41 -2.53 4.99
N GLY A 349 -11.27 -3.08 5.83
CA GLY A 349 -12.16 -4.18 5.47
C GLY A 349 -13.17 -3.79 4.37
N LYS A 350 -13.75 -4.81 3.71
CA LYS A 350 -14.73 -4.66 2.61
C LYS A 350 -15.97 -3.82 2.99
N HIS A 351 -16.33 -3.78 4.28
CA HIS A 351 -17.41 -2.94 4.78
C HIS A 351 -17.22 -1.44 4.45
N ARG A 352 -15.98 -0.99 4.16
CA ARG A 352 -15.66 0.38 3.77
C ARG A 352 -15.58 0.60 2.25
N ILE A 353 -16.12 -0.33 1.46
CA ILE A 353 -15.96 -0.37 -0.01
C ILE A 353 -16.19 0.97 -0.70
N LEU A 354 -17.24 1.72 -0.36
CA LEU A 354 -17.53 3.02 -0.97
C LEU A 354 -16.44 4.04 -0.65
N GLY A 355 -16.04 4.14 0.61
CA GLY A 355 -15.01 5.06 1.06
C GLY A 355 -13.64 4.72 0.47
N GLU A 356 -13.31 3.44 0.30
CA GLU A 356 -12.04 3.02 -0.30
C GLU A 356 -12.01 3.32 -1.81
N ASN A 357 -13.13 3.15 -2.53
CA ASN A 357 -13.25 3.57 -3.93
C ASN A 357 -13.01 5.08 -4.08
N PHE A 358 -13.71 5.91 -3.30
CA PHE A 358 -13.53 7.36 -3.37
C PHE A 358 -12.14 7.82 -2.97
N SER A 359 -11.54 7.20 -1.96
CA SER A 359 -10.18 7.54 -1.52
C SER A 359 -9.15 7.28 -2.61
N LEU A 360 -9.21 6.12 -3.25
CA LEU A 360 -8.26 5.75 -4.32
C LEU A 360 -8.50 6.55 -5.61
N LEU A 361 -9.76 6.79 -5.98
CA LEU A 361 -10.08 7.66 -7.10
C LEU A 361 -9.58 9.09 -6.84
N HIS A 362 -9.78 9.62 -5.62
CA HIS A 362 -9.25 10.93 -5.26
C HIS A 362 -7.72 11.01 -5.41
N GLN A 363 -6.98 10.02 -4.92
CA GLN A 363 -5.53 9.97 -5.09
C GLN A 363 -5.11 9.90 -6.57
N LEU A 364 -5.78 9.06 -7.35
CA LEU A 364 -5.49 8.91 -8.78
C LEU A 364 -5.74 10.22 -9.55
N LEU A 365 -6.86 10.91 -9.26
CA LEU A 365 -7.21 12.16 -9.92
C LEU A 365 -6.30 13.32 -9.48
N SER A 366 -6.02 13.44 -8.19
CA SER A 366 -5.15 14.50 -7.68
C SER A 366 -3.73 14.38 -8.23
N THR A 367 -3.18 13.17 -8.30
CA THR A 367 -1.86 12.93 -8.89
C THR A 367 -1.85 13.14 -10.41
N ASN A 368 -2.95 12.80 -11.10
CA ASN A 368 -3.11 13.13 -12.53
C ASN A 368 -3.12 14.65 -12.77
N ASP A 369 -3.85 15.41 -11.96
CA ASP A 369 -3.89 16.85 -12.06
C ASP A 369 -2.49 17.45 -11.85
N MET A 370 -1.73 16.93 -10.88
CA MET A 370 -0.36 17.34 -10.63
C MET A 370 0.57 17.04 -11.81
N TRP A 371 0.43 15.88 -12.46
CA TRP A 371 1.15 15.57 -13.70
C TRP A 371 0.75 16.49 -14.84
N ASN A 372 -0.54 16.82 -14.99
CA ASN A 372 -1.01 17.78 -16.00
C ASN A 372 -0.39 19.17 -15.78
N ASP A 373 -0.36 19.65 -14.53
CA ASP A 373 0.24 20.94 -14.14
C ASP A 373 1.77 20.93 -14.30
N ALA A 374 2.42 19.76 -14.17
CA ALA A 374 3.84 19.57 -14.48
C ALA A 374 4.14 19.51 -15.99
N GLY A 375 3.12 19.67 -16.86
CA GLY A 375 3.27 19.71 -18.31
C GLY A 375 3.11 18.38 -19.04
N PHE A 376 2.54 17.35 -18.39
CA PHE A 376 2.38 16.02 -18.98
C PHE A 376 0.97 15.70 -19.50
N LYS A 377 0.08 16.68 -19.55
CA LYS A 377 -1.25 16.50 -20.16
C LYS A 377 -1.12 16.09 -21.62
N ASP A 378 -1.79 15.01 -22.01
CA ASP A 378 -1.76 14.42 -23.35
C ASP A 378 -0.37 13.97 -23.84
N VAL A 379 0.61 13.87 -22.94
CA VAL A 379 1.94 13.37 -23.26
C VAL A 379 1.92 11.85 -23.34
N GLN A 380 2.48 11.30 -24.42
CA GLN A 380 2.64 9.86 -24.59
C GLN A 380 3.67 9.30 -23.61
N PRO A 381 3.31 8.34 -22.74
CA PRO A 381 4.26 7.71 -21.83
C PRO A 381 5.38 6.96 -22.58
N LYS A 382 6.59 7.02 -22.06
CA LYS A 382 7.73 6.28 -22.62
C LYS A 382 7.49 4.77 -22.60
N ALA A 383 7.67 4.13 -23.76
CA ALA A 383 7.50 2.68 -23.90
C ALA A 383 8.71 1.89 -23.36
N ASP A 384 9.91 2.47 -23.44
CA ASP A 384 11.20 1.88 -23.09
C ASP A 384 11.58 2.01 -21.59
N LEU A 385 10.57 2.07 -20.72
CA LEU A 385 10.76 2.24 -19.26
C LEU A 385 11.76 1.22 -18.69
N GLN A 386 11.65 -0.07 -19.04
CA GLN A 386 12.56 -1.08 -18.50
C GLN A 386 14.02 -0.79 -18.88
N ALA A 387 14.28 -0.46 -20.14
CA ALA A 387 15.64 -0.17 -20.61
C ALA A 387 16.24 1.06 -19.89
N TRP A 388 15.41 2.07 -19.62
CA TRP A 388 15.85 3.23 -18.86
C TRP A 388 16.15 2.89 -17.41
N LEU A 389 15.29 2.12 -16.75
CA LEU A 389 15.49 1.68 -15.37
C LEU A 389 16.76 0.85 -15.22
N ASP A 390 17.00 -0.08 -16.14
CA ASP A 390 18.21 -0.93 -16.13
C ASP A 390 19.50 -0.12 -16.31
N LYS A 391 19.43 0.99 -17.04
CA LYS A 391 20.59 1.86 -17.30
C LYS A 391 20.82 2.88 -16.17
N ASN A 392 19.75 3.45 -15.60
CA ASN A 392 19.84 4.65 -14.77
C ASN A 392 19.59 4.40 -13.28
N CYS A 393 18.88 3.33 -12.92
CA CYS A 393 18.69 2.95 -11.53
C CYS A 393 19.82 2.02 -11.05
N PRO A 394 20.28 2.16 -9.80
CA PRO A 394 21.29 1.25 -9.27
C PRO A 394 20.75 -0.18 -9.20
N GLN A 395 21.56 -1.16 -9.60
CA GLN A 395 21.21 -2.57 -9.47
C GLN A 395 20.98 -2.97 -8.01
N PHE A 396 21.71 -2.34 -7.08
CA PHE A 396 21.57 -2.55 -5.65
C PHE A 396 21.70 -1.24 -4.89
N SER A 397 20.80 -0.99 -3.97
CA SER A 397 20.85 0.16 -3.08
C SER A 397 20.37 -0.22 -1.69
N VAL A 398 20.86 0.50 -0.68
CA VAL A 398 20.38 0.39 0.71
C VAL A 398 20.08 1.78 1.23
N THR A 399 18.83 1.98 1.66
CA THR A 399 18.40 3.19 2.36
C THR A 399 18.30 2.90 3.84
N THR A 400 19.07 3.62 4.64
CA THR A 400 18.99 3.55 6.10
C THR A 400 17.92 4.51 6.59
N PHE A 401 17.01 4.04 7.44
CA PHE A 401 15.98 4.84 8.09
C PHE A 401 16.38 5.23 9.51
N ALA A 402 16.95 4.30 10.28
CA ALA A 402 17.40 4.52 11.63
C ALA A 402 18.63 3.67 11.97
N GLN A 403 19.46 4.17 12.89
CA GLN A 403 20.58 3.47 13.53
C GLN A 403 20.65 3.86 15.00
N GLY A 404 21.08 2.94 15.83
CA GLY A 404 21.20 3.17 17.27
C GLY A 404 21.03 1.88 18.04
N ASP A 405 20.01 1.79 18.90
CA ASP A 405 19.70 0.53 19.59
C ASP A 405 19.37 -0.57 18.61
N TYR A 406 18.65 -0.23 17.53
CA TYR A 406 18.36 -1.11 16.39
C TYR A 406 18.48 -0.37 15.06
N ASP A 407 18.89 -1.09 14.03
CA ASP A 407 18.96 -0.57 12.68
C ASP A 407 17.62 -0.79 11.95
N ARG A 408 17.29 0.17 11.08
CA ARG A 408 16.16 0.09 10.16
C ARG A 408 16.63 0.49 8.77
N ALA A 409 16.39 -0.38 7.78
CA ALA A 409 16.82 -0.14 6.42
C ALA A 409 15.92 -0.84 5.40
N LEU A 410 15.96 -0.35 4.16
CA LEU A 410 15.39 -0.98 2.98
C LEU A 410 16.50 -1.21 1.96
N ALA A 411 16.72 -2.47 1.58
CA ALA A 411 17.58 -2.81 0.46
C ALA A 411 16.71 -3.11 -0.76
N ILE A 412 17.11 -2.58 -1.92
CA ILE A 412 16.46 -2.82 -3.21
C ILE A 412 17.49 -3.46 -4.14
N PHE A 413 17.13 -4.58 -4.74
CA PHE A 413 17.91 -5.27 -5.74
C PHE A 413 17.08 -5.39 -7.02
N ARG A 414 17.60 -4.84 -8.11
CA ARG A 414 17.01 -4.89 -9.45
C ARG A 414 17.68 -5.99 -10.26
N ASP A 415 16.89 -6.95 -10.71
CA ASP A 415 17.32 -8.07 -11.53
C ASP A 415 16.47 -8.13 -12.81
N GLY A 416 16.81 -7.26 -13.76
CA GLY A 416 15.99 -7.03 -14.96
C GLY A 416 14.59 -6.55 -14.57
N LYS A 417 13.57 -7.31 -14.97
CA LYS A 417 12.15 -7.02 -14.68
C LYS A 417 11.77 -7.25 -13.21
N HIS A 418 12.56 -7.98 -12.45
CA HIS A 418 12.30 -8.26 -11.04
C HIS A 418 12.87 -7.15 -10.15
N VAL A 419 12.06 -6.65 -9.26
CA VAL A 419 12.47 -5.70 -8.21
C VAL A 419 12.28 -6.38 -6.86
N VAL A 420 13.38 -6.66 -6.20
CA VAL A 420 13.41 -7.27 -4.87
C VAL A 420 13.55 -6.18 -3.83
N SER A 421 12.64 -6.14 -2.86
CA SER A 421 12.67 -5.23 -1.72
C SER A 421 12.88 -6.03 -0.43
N LEU A 422 14.07 -5.95 0.16
CA LEU A 422 14.36 -6.55 1.46
C LEU A 422 14.17 -5.46 2.53
N ASN A 423 13.06 -5.55 3.24
CA ASN A 423 12.69 -4.61 4.29
C ASN A 423 13.16 -5.10 5.66
N MET A 424 14.07 -4.39 6.26
CA MET A 424 14.57 -4.59 7.63
C MET A 424 14.01 -3.47 8.52
N ILE A 425 12.68 -3.45 8.69
CA ILE A 425 11.93 -2.29 9.22
C ILE A 425 11.02 -2.62 10.40
N ASN A 426 10.88 -3.89 10.78
CA ASN A 426 9.96 -4.29 11.84
C ASN A 426 10.46 -3.85 13.22
N GLY A 427 9.55 -3.43 14.08
CA GLY A 427 9.87 -3.02 15.44
C GLY A 427 8.84 -2.08 16.07
N GLY A 428 7.87 -1.59 15.29
CA GLY A 428 6.81 -0.74 15.79
C GLY A 428 5.62 -1.50 16.39
N ILE A 429 4.79 -0.77 17.12
CA ILE A 429 3.54 -1.28 17.71
C ILE A 429 2.59 -1.74 16.60
N SER A 430 1.84 -2.78 16.89
CA SER A 430 0.61 -3.23 16.26
C SER A 430 0.69 -4.07 14.99
N GLN A 431 1.81 -4.20 14.31
CA GLN A 431 1.85 -4.92 13.03
C GLN A 431 3.00 -5.92 12.88
N HIS A 432 3.73 -6.22 13.94
CA HIS A 432 4.87 -7.12 13.85
C HIS A 432 4.48 -8.57 13.49
N ASP A 433 3.26 -8.98 13.76
CA ASP A 433 2.75 -10.32 13.40
C ASP A 433 2.33 -10.42 11.92
N ASN A 434 2.42 -9.34 11.17
CA ASN A 434 2.12 -9.30 9.75
C ASN A 434 3.36 -9.62 8.92
N SER A 435 3.31 -10.68 8.12
CA SER A 435 4.46 -11.11 7.31
C SER A 435 4.97 -10.05 6.31
N PRO A 436 4.17 -9.10 5.80
CA PRO A 436 4.69 -7.98 5.02
C PRO A 436 5.66 -7.05 5.75
N TYR A 437 5.73 -7.11 7.08
CA TYR A 437 6.73 -6.39 7.88
C TYR A 437 8.00 -7.20 8.17
N TYR A 438 7.99 -8.50 7.88
CA TYR A 438 9.14 -9.35 8.15
C TYR A 438 10.30 -9.04 7.21
N PRO A 439 11.55 -9.27 7.63
CA PRO A 439 12.73 -9.00 6.81
C PRO A 439 12.90 -10.06 5.72
N LEU A 440 12.05 -9.97 4.69
CA LEU A 440 11.97 -10.87 3.55
C LEU A 440 12.29 -10.15 2.24
N PRO A 441 12.86 -10.84 1.25
CA PRO A 441 13.14 -10.26 -0.06
C PRO A 441 11.88 -10.30 -0.92
N PHE A 442 10.93 -9.40 -0.63
CA PHE A 442 9.68 -9.31 -1.38
C PHE A 442 9.92 -8.96 -2.85
N ALA A 443 9.32 -9.74 -3.73
CA ALA A 443 9.35 -9.50 -5.16
C ALA A 443 8.03 -9.98 -5.79
N PRO A 444 7.35 -9.14 -6.59
CA PRO A 444 6.11 -9.54 -7.27
C PRO A 444 6.29 -10.84 -8.06
N GLY A 445 5.37 -11.79 -7.89
CA GLY A 445 5.41 -13.10 -8.56
C GLY A 445 6.42 -14.10 -7.99
N ILE A 446 7.28 -13.71 -7.06
CA ILE A 446 8.33 -14.57 -6.47
C ILE A 446 8.08 -14.76 -4.97
N VAL A 447 8.14 -13.70 -4.18
CA VAL A 447 7.93 -13.73 -2.74
C VAL A 447 6.90 -12.68 -2.36
N SER A 448 5.85 -13.11 -1.68
CA SER A 448 4.85 -12.22 -1.10
C SER A 448 4.62 -12.56 0.37
N GLY A 449 4.23 -11.56 1.16
CA GLY A 449 3.72 -11.81 2.51
C GLY A 449 2.33 -12.42 2.45
N VAL A 450 2.04 -13.27 3.41
CA VAL A 450 0.67 -13.73 3.68
C VAL A 450 -0.02 -12.63 4.50
N ALA A 451 -1.25 -12.33 4.15
CA ALA A 451 -2.06 -11.23 4.68
C ALA A 451 -2.14 -11.16 6.22
N ASP A 452 -3.27 -10.81 6.78
CA ASP A 452 -3.46 -10.62 8.23
C ASP A 452 -3.26 -11.88 9.11
N ALA A 453 -3.08 -13.05 8.49
CA ALA A 453 -2.73 -14.31 9.17
C ALA A 453 -1.21 -14.52 9.29
N GLY A 454 -0.41 -13.47 9.20
CA GLY A 454 1.04 -13.52 9.07
C GLY A 454 1.77 -14.34 10.15
N ALA A 455 1.32 -14.27 11.40
CA ALA A 455 1.90 -15.07 12.48
C ALA A 455 1.70 -16.58 12.28
N ALA A 456 0.58 -17.01 11.70
CA ALA A 456 0.31 -18.39 11.37
C ALA A 456 1.20 -18.88 10.21
N HIS A 457 1.42 -18.03 9.21
CA HIS A 457 2.13 -18.31 7.97
C HIS A 457 3.33 -17.37 7.74
N ALA A 458 4.30 -17.41 8.67
CA ALA A 458 5.54 -16.65 8.54
C ALA A 458 6.37 -17.16 7.35
N GLN A 459 6.20 -16.56 6.19
CA GLN A 459 6.90 -16.94 4.96
C GLN A 459 8.41 -16.81 5.12
N LEU A 460 9.17 -17.82 4.66
CA LEU A 460 10.63 -17.81 4.55
C LEU A 460 11.40 -17.42 5.84
N LEU A 461 10.72 -17.44 6.99
CA LEU A 461 11.33 -17.28 8.31
C LEU A 461 11.17 -18.56 9.11
N PRO A 462 12.27 -19.20 9.56
CA PRO A 462 12.20 -20.32 10.48
C PRO A 462 11.45 -19.95 11.76
N LYS A 463 10.37 -20.70 12.05
CA LYS A 463 9.53 -20.55 13.22
C LYS A 463 9.86 -21.68 14.20
N PHE A 464 10.35 -21.32 15.37
CA PHE A 464 10.67 -22.24 16.46
C PHE A 464 9.47 -22.39 17.38
N THR A 465 8.96 -23.60 17.53
CA THR A 465 8.02 -23.94 18.60
C THR A 465 8.82 -24.54 19.75
N MET A 466 8.90 -23.83 20.86
CA MET A 466 9.66 -24.23 22.03
C MET A 466 8.93 -25.29 22.86
N ALA A 467 9.61 -25.96 23.82
CA ALA A 467 9.01 -27.01 24.66
C ALA A 467 7.83 -26.50 25.50
N ASP A 468 7.82 -25.22 25.85
CA ASP A 468 6.73 -24.53 26.57
C ASP A 468 5.57 -24.13 25.67
N GLY A 469 5.62 -24.41 24.36
CA GLY A 469 4.62 -24.05 23.36
C GLY A 469 4.76 -22.66 22.80
N THR A 470 5.68 -21.84 23.30
CA THR A 470 5.92 -20.50 22.72
C THR A 470 6.53 -20.60 21.33
N GLN A 471 6.21 -19.62 20.47
CA GLN A 471 6.72 -19.55 19.10
C GLN A 471 7.62 -18.34 18.92
N LEU A 472 8.81 -18.57 18.36
CA LEU A 472 9.83 -17.54 18.15
C LEU A 472 10.18 -17.44 16.68
N ILE A 473 10.39 -16.19 16.19
CA ILE A 473 10.90 -15.88 14.84
C ILE A 473 11.92 -14.74 14.89
N GLY A 474 12.75 -14.62 13.87
CA GLY A 474 13.70 -13.52 13.71
C GLY A 474 13.13 -12.38 12.89
N ALA A 475 12.11 -11.67 13.37
CA ALA A 475 11.40 -10.63 12.61
C ALA A 475 11.75 -9.19 12.98
N ALA A 476 12.26 -8.89 14.19
CA ALA A 476 12.58 -7.54 14.67
C ALA A 476 13.94 -7.46 15.38
N TRP A 477 14.28 -6.27 15.89
CA TRP A 477 15.53 -5.95 16.63
C TRP A 477 16.80 -6.25 15.85
N ILE A 478 16.81 -5.88 14.59
CA ILE A 478 17.96 -6.05 13.69
C ILE A 478 19.06 -5.07 14.08
N LYS A 479 20.31 -5.56 14.13
CA LYS A 479 21.51 -4.78 14.42
C LYS A 479 22.63 -5.08 13.43
N ASP A 480 23.55 -4.14 13.30
CA ASP A 480 24.78 -4.28 12.54
C ASP A 480 24.53 -4.69 11.08
N ILE A 481 23.61 -3.99 10.42
CA ILE A 481 23.37 -4.21 8.99
C ILE A 481 24.65 -3.86 8.22
N LYS A 482 25.20 -4.86 7.51
CA LYS A 482 26.39 -4.75 6.66
C LYS A 482 26.07 -5.21 5.26
N THR A 483 26.67 -4.56 4.30
CA THR A 483 26.56 -4.93 2.88
C THR A 483 27.93 -5.15 2.28
N ALA A 484 28.01 -6.09 1.34
CA ALA A 484 29.20 -6.34 0.56
C ALA A 484 28.82 -6.65 -0.89
N LYS A 485 29.74 -6.39 -1.80
CA LYS A 485 29.62 -6.73 -3.23
C LYS A 485 30.82 -7.59 -3.64
N ASP A 486 30.52 -8.72 -4.27
CA ASP A 486 31.52 -9.60 -4.86
C ASP A 486 31.09 -9.94 -6.29
N GLY A 487 31.72 -9.29 -7.27
CA GLY A 487 31.30 -9.37 -8.66
C GLY A 487 29.88 -8.83 -8.86
N GLN A 488 28.95 -9.70 -9.29
CA GLN A 488 27.52 -9.40 -9.45
C GLN A 488 26.66 -9.93 -8.28
N ARG A 489 27.30 -10.38 -7.20
CA ARG A 489 26.65 -10.85 -5.99
C ARG A 489 26.62 -9.74 -4.95
N TYR A 490 25.45 -9.50 -4.38
CA TYR A 490 25.26 -8.59 -3.25
C TYR A 490 24.95 -9.37 -1.99
N THR A 491 25.62 -9.04 -0.92
CA THR A 491 25.45 -9.68 0.40
C THR A 491 24.94 -8.64 1.39
N ILE A 492 23.94 -9.03 2.16
CA ILE A 492 23.42 -8.25 3.28
C ILE A 492 23.48 -9.15 4.51
N SER A 493 24.10 -8.70 5.59
CA SER A 493 24.13 -9.45 6.85
C SER A 493 23.74 -8.57 8.02
N TYR A 494 23.15 -9.18 9.04
CA TYR A 494 22.78 -8.55 10.28
C TYR A 494 22.67 -9.58 11.40
N ARG A 495 22.55 -9.10 12.63
CA ARG A 495 22.34 -9.95 13.80
C ARG A 495 21.13 -9.51 14.60
N GLN A 496 20.60 -10.45 15.39
CA GLN A 496 19.54 -10.24 16.36
C GLN A 496 19.95 -10.96 17.64
N ASP A 497 20.03 -10.23 18.76
CA ASP A 497 20.42 -10.79 20.05
C ASP A 497 19.25 -11.48 20.73
N GLU A 498 18.04 -11.17 20.29
CA GLU A 498 16.77 -11.75 20.72
C GLU A 498 15.91 -12.09 19.51
N LEU A 499 15.06 -13.11 19.64
CA LEU A 499 13.98 -13.41 18.71
C LEU A 499 12.65 -12.78 19.16
N ASP A 500 11.68 -12.75 18.28
CA ASP A 500 10.33 -12.27 18.57
C ASP A 500 9.43 -13.38 19.07
N LEU A 501 8.74 -13.14 20.17
CA LEU A 501 7.66 -13.99 20.64
C LEU A 501 6.38 -13.69 19.85
N LEU A 502 5.93 -14.64 19.04
CA LEU A 502 4.71 -14.50 18.24
C LEU A 502 3.42 -14.47 19.07
N GLY A 503 2.36 -13.95 18.47
CA GLY A 503 1.03 -13.86 19.08
C GLY A 503 0.86 -12.65 19.99
N LYS A 504 1.74 -11.67 19.90
CA LYS A 504 1.64 -10.39 20.60
C LYS A 504 1.45 -9.24 19.62
N ARG A 505 0.70 -8.23 20.04
CA ARG A 505 0.45 -7.03 19.21
C ARG A 505 1.72 -6.24 18.91
N SER A 506 2.68 -6.23 19.81
CA SER A 506 3.98 -5.57 19.68
C SER A 506 5.08 -6.60 19.81
N PRO A 507 6.28 -6.36 19.23
CA PRO A 507 7.41 -7.23 19.41
C PRO A 507 7.71 -7.46 20.90
N VAL A 508 7.91 -8.72 21.29
CA VAL A 508 8.31 -9.12 22.65
C VAL A 508 9.60 -9.92 22.55
N LYS A 509 10.63 -9.46 23.22
CA LYS A 509 11.96 -10.06 23.20
C LYS A 509 11.99 -11.42 23.86
N ASP A 510 12.66 -12.38 23.22
CA ASP A 510 13.04 -13.66 23.78
C ASP A 510 14.51 -13.94 23.52
N ALA A 511 15.30 -13.96 24.58
CA ALA A 511 16.75 -14.09 24.51
C ALA A 511 17.27 -15.54 24.50
N ARG A 512 16.39 -16.55 24.40
CA ARG A 512 16.79 -17.97 24.40
C ARG A 512 17.64 -18.36 23.19
N ILE A 513 17.48 -17.67 22.08
CA ILE A 513 18.18 -17.94 20.82
C ILE A 513 18.60 -16.61 20.19
N LYS A 514 19.87 -16.52 19.78
CA LYS A 514 20.41 -15.42 18.96
C LYS A 514 20.44 -15.84 17.50
N LEU A 515 20.39 -14.84 16.61
CA LEU A 515 20.37 -15.08 15.18
C LEU A 515 21.39 -14.21 14.46
N HIS A 516 22.13 -14.81 13.54
CA HIS A 516 22.91 -14.12 12.53
C HIS A 516 22.38 -14.51 11.14
N THR A 517 21.92 -13.52 10.38
CA THR A 517 21.35 -13.70 9.04
C THR A 517 22.29 -13.16 7.97
N THR A 518 22.40 -13.89 6.87
CA THR A 518 23.09 -13.44 5.65
C THR A 518 22.22 -13.70 4.43
N TYR A 519 21.89 -12.64 3.68
CA TYR A 519 21.29 -12.72 2.36
C TYR A 519 22.36 -12.64 1.28
N LYS A 520 22.21 -13.42 0.21
CA LYS A 520 22.94 -13.29 -1.05
C LYS A 520 21.93 -13.11 -2.18
N LEU A 521 22.06 -12.00 -2.89
CA LEU A 521 21.22 -11.64 -4.03
C LEU A 521 22.09 -11.67 -5.31
N GLU A 522 21.67 -12.48 -6.26
CA GLU A 522 22.37 -12.74 -7.52
C GLU A 522 21.33 -12.80 -8.65
N HIS A 523 21.77 -12.67 -9.87
CA HIS A 523 20.88 -12.86 -11.02
C HIS A 523 20.16 -14.20 -10.96
N GLY A 524 18.83 -14.17 -10.98
CA GLY A 524 17.96 -15.34 -10.92
C GLY A 524 17.98 -16.11 -9.61
N ARG A 525 18.58 -15.58 -8.53
CA ARG A 525 18.73 -16.33 -7.28
C ARG A 525 18.73 -15.43 -6.04
N MET A 526 18.01 -15.87 -5.03
CA MET A 526 18.08 -15.32 -3.67
C MET A 526 18.37 -16.45 -2.69
N THR A 527 19.35 -16.26 -1.81
CA THR A 527 19.71 -17.21 -0.75
C THR A 527 19.72 -16.49 0.59
N ARG A 528 19.12 -17.11 1.60
CA ARG A 528 19.24 -16.69 3.00
C ARG A 528 19.87 -17.81 3.82
N THR A 529 20.85 -17.46 4.64
CA THR A 529 21.49 -18.33 5.61
C THR A 529 21.30 -17.75 7.00
N ASP A 530 20.70 -18.50 7.88
CA ASP A 530 20.47 -18.17 9.28
C ASP A 530 21.31 -19.08 10.18
N VAL A 531 22.06 -18.48 11.09
CA VAL A 531 22.80 -19.20 12.14
C VAL A 531 22.14 -18.90 13.49
N TYR A 532 21.44 -19.87 14.02
CA TYR A 532 20.74 -19.81 15.30
C TYR A 532 21.65 -20.32 16.41
N THR A 533 22.02 -19.46 17.34
CA THR A 533 22.90 -19.78 18.48
C THR A 533 22.08 -19.82 19.77
N PRO A 534 21.91 -20.99 20.40
CA PRO A 534 21.17 -21.09 21.64
C PRO A 534 21.93 -20.45 22.82
N VAL A 535 21.20 -19.86 23.74
CA VAL A 535 21.73 -19.42 25.04
C VAL A 535 21.47 -20.56 26.05
N GLY A 536 22.51 -21.35 26.34
CA GLY A 536 22.37 -22.57 27.07
C GLY A 536 21.70 -23.68 26.23
N THR A 537 21.17 -24.71 26.89
CA THR A 537 20.44 -25.80 26.22
C THR A 537 18.98 -25.39 26.02
N GLN A 538 18.48 -25.51 24.79
CA GLN A 538 17.09 -25.21 24.46
C GLN A 538 16.35 -26.45 23.94
N GLU A 539 15.19 -26.74 24.52
CA GLU A 539 14.31 -27.80 24.06
C GLU A 539 13.31 -27.22 23.05
N VAL A 540 13.35 -27.75 21.83
CA VAL A 540 12.52 -27.31 20.70
C VAL A 540 11.61 -28.44 20.28
N GLN A 541 10.31 -28.20 20.21
CA GLN A 541 9.34 -29.18 19.73
C GLN A 541 9.37 -29.35 18.21
N LYS A 542 9.55 -28.21 17.50
CA LYS A 542 9.52 -28.20 16.05
C LYS A 542 10.15 -26.91 15.54
N ILE A 543 10.87 -26.97 14.42
CA ILE A 543 11.19 -25.82 13.59
C ILE A 543 10.45 -26.00 12.27
N SER A 544 9.76 -24.98 11.81
CA SER A 544 9.06 -24.98 10.52
C SER A 544 9.43 -23.77 9.69
N LEU A 545 9.52 -23.97 8.38
CA LEU A 545 9.80 -22.96 7.38
C LEU A 545 8.81 -23.12 6.23
N GLU A 546 8.05 -22.06 5.95
CA GLU A 546 7.03 -22.06 4.92
C GLU A 546 7.42 -21.21 3.72
N PHE A 547 7.00 -21.64 2.53
CA PHE A 547 7.07 -20.87 1.30
C PHE A 547 5.80 -21.09 0.48
N ALA A 548 5.03 -20.04 0.25
CA ALA A 548 3.86 -20.06 -0.62
C ALA A 548 4.23 -19.58 -2.03
N SER A 549 4.07 -20.47 -2.99
CA SER A 549 4.39 -20.24 -4.41
C SER A 549 3.14 -19.89 -5.21
N PHE A 550 3.32 -19.03 -6.22
CA PHE A 550 2.29 -18.74 -7.23
C PHE A 550 2.07 -19.88 -8.23
N SER A 551 2.94 -20.89 -8.26
CA SER A 551 2.77 -22.11 -9.07
C SER A 551 1.74 -23.05 -8.45
N ASP A 552 0.94 -23.71 -9.28
CA ASP A 552 0.00 -24.75 -8.89
C ASP A 552 0.58 -26.17 -8.96
N GLN A 553 1.77 -26.33 -9.52
CA GLN A 553 2.44 -27.61 -9.69
C GLN A 553 3.82 -27.57 -9.03
N ALA A 554 4.02 -28.44 -8.06
CA ALA A 554 5.26 -28.60 -7.33
C ALA A 554 5.69 -30.07 -7.32
N THR A 555 6.98 -30.32 -7.58
CA THR A 555 7.60 -31.63 -7.47
C THR A 555 8.67 -31.60 -6.41
N ILE A 556 8.64 -32.50 -5.45
CA ILE A 556 9.58 -32.56 -4.32
C ILE A 556 10.59 -33.69 -4.55
N GLN A 557 11.87 -33.37 -4.39
CA GLN A 557 12.98 -34.33 -4.33
C GLN A 557 13.85 -34.00 -3.11
N GLY A 558 13.67 -34.73 -2.04
CA GLY A 558 14.29 -34.44 -0.74
C GLY A 558 13.83 -33.06 -0.22
N ASN A 559 14.77 -32.14 -0.04
CA ASN A 559 14.50 -30.76 0.41
C ASN A 559 14.58 -29.74 -0.73
N THR A 560 14.42 -30.19 -1.97
CA THR A 560 14.34 -29.36 -3.16
C THR A 560 12.96 -29.51 -3.79
N VAL A 561 12.34 -28.37 -4.10
CA VAL A 561 11.02 -28.29 -4.74
C VAL A 561 11.17 -27.55 -6.05
N THR A 562 10.72 -28.15 -7.15
CA THR A 562 10.69 -27.52 -8.47
C THR A 562 9.26 -27.17 -8.84
N PHE A 563 9.08 -26.05 -9.55
CA PHE A 563 7.79 -25.53 -9.96
C PHE A 563 7.69 -25.48 -11.49
N ALA A 564 6.57 -25.97 -12.01
CA ALA A 564 6.34 -26.02 -13.46
C ALA A 564 5.93 -24.68 -14.06
N GLN A 565 5.34 -23.80 -13.26
CA GLN A 565 4.76 -22.54 -13.71
C GLN A 565 5.20 -21.37 -12.82
N GLY A 566 5.00 -20.15 -13.32
CA GLY A 566 5.36 -18.92 -12.62
C GLY A 566 6.83 -18.57 -12.72
N ASP A 567 7.22 -17.50 -12.06
CA ASP A 567 8.59 -16.97 -12.09
C ASP A 567 9.56 -17.82 -11.24
N VAL A 568 9.10 -18.42 -10.15
CA VAL A 568 9.93 -19.31 -9.32
C VAL A 568 10.08 -20.67 -9.98
N LYS A 569 11.34 -21.10 -10.15
CA LYS A 569 11.68 -22.41 -10.75
C LYS A 569 12.03 -23.47 -9.71
N GLU A 570 12.73 -23.07 -8.64
CA GLU A 570 13.20 -23.98 -7.61
C GLU A 570 13.22 -23.29 -6.25
N TYR A 571 12.85 -24.05 -5.24
CA TYR A 571 13.03 -23.72 -3.83
C TYR A 571 13.76 -24.87 -3.14
N SER A 572 14.85 -24.59 -2.46
CA SER A 572 15.62 -25.62 -1.75
C SER A 572 15.96 -25.17 -0.34
N VAL A 573 16.01 -26.14 0.59
CA VAL A 573 16.27 -25.90 2.02
C VAL A 573 17.34 -26.86 2.52
N SER A 574 18.23 -26.37 3.37
CA SER A 574 19.14 -27.21 4.17
C SER A 574 19.01 -26.85 5.66
N GLY A 575 19.41 -27.78 6.52
CA GLY A 575 19.29 -27.65 7.98
C GLY A 575 17.93 -28.06 8.55
N LEU A 576 16.97 -28.47 7.70
CA LEU A 576 15.70 -29.08 8.09
C LEU A 576 15.59 -30.52 7.55
N GLN A 577 14.74 -31.34 8.15
CA GLN A 577 14.72 -32.78 7.88
C GLN A 577 13.93 -33.15 6.61
N GLN A 578 12.76 -32.51 6.40
CA GLN A 578 11.86 -32.86 5.31
C GLN A 578 11.03 -31.69 4.84
N CYS A 579 10.71 -31.68 3.54
CA CYS A 579 9.75 -30.75 2.94
C CYS A 579 8.52 -31.51 2.43
N GLN A 580 7.38 -30.86 2.48
CA GLN A 580 6.12 -31.32 1.89
C GLN A 580 5.41 -30.15 1.22
N SER A 581 4.55 -30.43 0.27
CA SER A 581 3.73 -29.41 -0.38
C SER A 581 2.25 -29.77 -0.33
N ALA A 582 1.42 -28.73 -0.29
CA ALA A 582 -0.02 -28.85 -0.34
C ALA A 582 -0.61 -27.70 -1.18
N PRO A 583 -1.70 -27.95 -1.92
CA PRO A 583 -2.42 -26.86 -2.58
C PRO A 583 -3.09 -25.97 -1.54
N THR A 584 -3.12 -24.66 -1.80
CA THR A 584 -3.78 -23.69 -0.93
C THR A 584 -5.31 -23.69 -1.11
N ASN A 585 -5.81 -24.31 -2.17
CA ASN A 585 -7.24 -24.48 -2.48
C ASN A 585 -8.03 -23.15 -2.48
N GLY A 586 -7.41 -22.05 -2.90
CA GLY A 586 -8.05 -20.74 -2.93
C GLY A 586 -8.29 -20.13 -1.54
N ASN A 587 -7.62 -20.61 -0.52
CA ASN A 587 -7.68 -20.00 0.81
C ASN A 587 -7.28 -18.53 0.70
N GLN A 588 -8.15 -17.66 1.21
CA GLN A 588 -8.00 -16.20 1.13
C GLN A 588 -6.73 -15.67 1.82
N ASP A 589 -6.17 -16.40 2.79
CA ASP A 589 -4.89 -16.03 3.42
C ASP A 589 -3.72 -16.06 2.44
N PHE A 590 -3.82 -16.85 1.37
CA PHE A 590 -2.79 -16.96 0.32
C PHE A 590 -3.08 -16.11 -0.92
N MET A 591 -3.98 -15.14 -0.83
CA MET A 591 -4.16 -14.13 -1.85
C MET A 591 -3.17 -12.97 -1.62
N ALA A 592 -2.45 -12.59 -2.66
CA ALA A 592 -1.52 -11.47 -2.63
C ALA A 592 -1.93 -10.37 -3.64
N PRO A 593 -1.43 -9.13 -3.50
CA PRO A 593 -1.67 -8.07 -4.48
C PRO A 593 -1.16 -8.35 -5.91
N TYR A 594 -0.58 -9.52 -6.12
CA TYR A 594 -0.02 -9.99 -7.40
C TYR A 594 -0.74 -11.23 -7.93
N GLY A 595 -1.75 -11.71 -7.22
CA GLY A 595 -2.51 -12.91 -7.51
C GLY A 595 -2.51 -13.94 -6.39
N ALA A 596 -3.08 -15.12 -6.68
CA ALA A 596 -3.17 -16.21 -5.72
C ALA A 596 -1.85 -16.99 -5.63
N MET A 597 -1.35 -17.19 -4.41
CA MET A 597 -0.34 -18.20 -4.13
C MET A 597 -1.05 -19.56 -4.06
N LYS A 598 -0.64 -20.51 -4.90
CA LYS A 598 -1.39 -21.75 -5.15
C LYS A 598 -0.86 -22.98 -4.43
N THR A 599 0.42 -22.98 -4.09
CA THR A 599 1.08 -24.10 -3.42
C THR A 599 1.80 -23.62 -2.17
N LEU A 600 1.52 -24.24 -1.04
CA LEU A 600 2.27 -24.05 0.20
C LEU A 600 3.30 -25.19 0.35
N VAL A 601 4.58 -24.83 0.43
CA VAL A 601 5.67 -25.72 0.80
C VAL A 601 6.00 -25.51 2.27
N THR A 602 6.08 -26.60 3.04
CA THR A 602 6.47 -26.57 4.44
C THR A 602 7.65 -27.52 4.65
N CYS A 603 8.78 -26.97 5.10
CA CYS A 603 9.94 -27.76 5.53
C CYS A 603 10.05 -27.72 7.05
N SER A 604 10.36 -28.83 7.70
CA SER A 604 10.36 -28.88 9.16
C SER A 604 11.33 -29.91 9.75
N THR A 605 11.59 -29.74 11.06
CA THR A 605 12.22 -30.76 11.91
C THR A 605 11.17 -31.36 12.84
N GLY A 606 11.48 -32.52 13.44
CA GLY A 606 10.82 -32.98 14.65
C GLY A 606 11.38 -32.31 15.91
N LYS A 607 11.12 -32.92 17.06
CA LYS A 607 11.64 -32.50 18.36
C LYS A 607 13.17 -32.63 18.39
N LEU A 608 13.84 -31.59 18.93
CA LEU A 608 15.31 -31.59 19.08
C LEU A 608 15.73 -30.80 20.32
N THR A 609 16.92 -31.14 20.83
CA THR A 609 17.61 -30.40 21.87
C THR A 609 18.72 -29.57 21.21
N LEU A 610 18.61 -28.25 21.24
CA LEU A 610 19.56 -27.33 20.63
C LEU A 610 20.62 -26.95 21.67
N LYS A 611 21.87 -27.42 21.47
CA LYS A 611 23.05 -27.11 22.31
C LYS A 611 24.12 -26.34 21.57
N GLU A 612 24.24 -26.60 20.27
CA GLU A 612 25.20 -25.97 19.37
C GLU A 612 24.48 -25.12 18.34
N PRO A 613 25.19 -24.19 17.65
CA PRO A 613 24.60 -23.40 16.58
C PRO A 613 23.98 -24.26 15.48
N LEU A 614 22.75 -23.93 15.09
CA LEU A 614 22.04 -24.52 13.99
C LEU A 614 22.03 -23.60 12.79
N THR A 615 22.47 -24.12 11.64
CA THR A 615 22.39 -23.37 10.37
C THR A 615 21.21 -23.85 9.57
N ILE A 616 20.33 -22.92 9.17
CA ILE A 616 19.25 -23.15 8.23
C ILE A 616 19.48 -22.25 7.02
N GLN A 617 19.43 -22.83 5.83
CA GLN A 617 19.56 -22.07 4.59
C GLN A 617 18.43 -22.40 3.64
N TRP A 618 17.90 -21.38 3.00
CA TRP A 618 17.03 -21.56 1.84
C TRP A 618 17.54 -20.80 0.62
N THR A 619 17.18 -21.31 -0.55
CA THR A 619 17.45 -20.68 -1.85
C THR A 619 16.20 -20.70 -2.70
N VAL A 620 15.85 -19.56 -3.29
CA VAL A 620 14.83 -19.41 -4.34
C VAL A 620 15.55 -19.09 -5.64
N LYS A 621 15.33 -19.92 -6.68
CA LYS A 621 15.75 -19.63 -8.05
C LYS A 621 14.54 -19.21 -8.88
N TYR A 622 14.70 -18.13 -9.66
CA TYR A 622 13.65 -17.53 -10.47
C TYR A 622 14.18 -17.04 -11.82
N GLN A 623 13.25 -16.78 -12.78
CA GLN A 623 13.60 -16.21 -14.11
C GLN A 623 12.49 -15.29 -14.61
#